data_dfa0e30872d0c0b9858fc35c73e77c83
#
_entry.id   dfa0e30872d0c0b9858fc35c73e77c83
#
_cell.length_a   1.000
_cell.length_b   1.000
_cell.length_c   1.000
_cell.angle_alpha   90.00
_cell.angle_beta   90.00
_cell.angle_gamma   90.00
#
_symmetry.space_group_name_H-M   'P 1'
#
loop_
_entity.id
_entity.type
_entity.pdbx_description
1 polymer ?
#
loop_
_entity_poly.entity_id
_entity_poly.type
_entity_poly.pdbx_seq_one_letter_code
_entity_poly.pdbx_strand_id
1 'polypeptide(L)' 'MPGLTPRQQQIVEFVMKNGSITNEQCRELTKVSKATATRDLADLVEKRVLDQKGKSKKTSYYTLVSHNES' A
#
# COMPACT_ATOMS: atom_id res chain seq x y z
N MET A 1 -0.56 3.38 14.17
CA MET A 1 0.75 2.80 14.00
C MET A 1 1.77 3.87 13.97
N PRO A 2 2.72 3.83 14.86
CA PRO A 2 3.75 4.85 14.88
C PRO A 2 4.58 4.75 13.61
N GLY A 3 5.03 5.87 13.14
CA GLY A 3 5.89 5.88 11.97
C GLY A 3 5.17 6.02 10.64
N LEU A 4 3.86 5.99 10.63
CA LEU A 4 3.13 6.17 9.39
C LEU A 4 2.67 7.61 9.27
N THR A 5 2.75 8.15 8.05
CA THR A 5 2.22 9.48 7.77
C THR A 5 0.71 9.39 7.68
N PRO A 6 -0.02 10.50 7.79
CA PRO A 6 -1.47 10.45 7.59
C PRO A 6 -1.86 9.86 6.23
N ARG A 7 -1.06 10.13 5.19
CA ARG A 7 -1.32 9.58 3.88
C ARG A 7 -1.16 8.07 3.88
N GLN A 8 -0.13 7.58 4.55
CA GLN A 8 0.10 6.13 4.63
C GLN A 8 -1.00 5.46 5.45
N GLN A 9 -1.51 6.14 6.47
CA GLN A 9 -2.62 5.60 7.23
C GLN A 9 -3.86 5.44 6.37
N GLN A 10 -4.10 6.39 5.47
CA GLN A 10 -5.23 6.27 4.54
C GLN A 10 -5.07 5.06 3.64
N ILE A 11 -3.86 4.80 3.17
CA ILE A 11 -3.59 3.65 2.32
C ILE A 11 -3.87 2.35 3.08
N VAL A 12 -3.39 2.27 4.31
CA VAL A 12 -3.59 1.06 5.10
C VAL A 12 -5.09 0.83 5.36
N GLU A 13 -5.82 1.90 5.69
CA GLU A 13 -7.25 1.77 5.93
C GLU A 13 -7.98 1.30 4.68
N PHE A 14 -7.57 1.81 3.52
CA PHE A 14 -8.18 1.39 2.26
C PHE A 14 -7.97 -0.11 2.04
N VAL A 15 -6.74 -0.59 2.29
CA VAL A 15 -6.44 -2.01 2.11
C VAL A 15 -7.22 -2.85 3.12
N MET A 16 -7.37 -2.36 4.33
CA MET A 16 -8.14 -3.10 5.33
C MET A 16 -9.60 -3.24 4.91
N LYS A 17 -10.14 -2.23 4.25
CA LYS A 17 -11.54 -2.30 3.83
C LYS A 17 -11.73 -3.07 2.54
N ASN A 18 -10.80 -2.96 1.61
CA ASN A 18 -10.97 -3.50 0.28
C ASN A 18 -10.11 -4.72 -0.02
N GLY A 19 -9.19 -5.04 0.83
CA GLY A 19 -8.33 -6.22 0.68
C GLY A 19 -7.04 -5.95 -0.06
N SER A 20 -7.00 -4.98 -0.91
CA SER A 20 -5.78 -4.66 -1.68
C SER A 20 -5.85 -3.25 -2.19
N ILE A 21 -4.73 -2.75 -2.71
CA ILE A 21 -4.68 -1.44 -3.33
C ILE A 21 -3.68 -1.49 -4.48
N THR A 22 -4.01 -0.84 -5.58
CA THR A 22 -3.07 -0.70 -6.69
C THR A 22 -2.45 0.69 -6.63
N ASN A 23 -1.40 0.90 -7.43
CA ASN A 23 -0.76 2.22 -7.51
C ASN A 23 -1.77 3.27 -7.94
N GLU A 24 -2.61 2.93 -8.91
CA GLU A 24 -3.60 3.88 -9.40
C GLU A 24 -4.61 4.23 -8.32
N GLN A 25 -5.07 3.24 -7.57
CA GLN A 25 -6.00 3.49 -6.47
C GLN A 25 -5.35 4.35 -5.39
N CYS A 26 -4.06 4.13 -5.13
CA CYS A 26 -3.33 4.91 -4.16
C CYS A 26 -3.25 6.37 -4.60
N ARG A 27 -2.97 6.60 -5.88
CA ARG A 27 -2.89 7.96 -6.42
C ARG A 27 -4.24 8.67 -6.27
N GLU A 28 -5.31 7.98 -6.56
CA GLU A 28 -6.63 8.60 -6.46
C GLU A 28 -7.03 8.85 -5.02
N LEU A 29 -6.70 7.91 -4.14
CA LEU A 29 -7.06 8.05 -2.75
C LEU A 29 -6.32 9.21 -2.09
N THR A 30 -5.03 9.33 -2.35
CA THR A 30 -4.19 10.33 -1.67
C THR A 30 -3.92 11.56 -2.51
N LYS A 31 -4.36 11.56 -3.77
CA LYS A 31 -4.25 12.70 -4.68
C LYS A 31 -2.81 13.14 -4.86
N VAL A 32 -1.94 12.20 -5.12
CA VAL A 32 -0.53 12.49 -5.34
C VAL A 32 -0.10 11.98 -6.69
N SER A 33 1.11 12.32 -7.13
CA SER A 33 1.63 11.86 -8.39
C SER A 33 1.98 10.38 -8.32
N LYS A 34 2.17 9.78 -9.49
CA LYS A 34 2.53 8.37 -9.56
C LYS A 34 3.81 8.10 -8.79
N ALA A 35 4.79 8.98 -8.91
CA ALA A 35 6.06 8.80 -8.23
C ALA A 35 5.87 8.80 -6.72
N THR A 36 5.07 9.72 -6.20
CA THR A 36 4.84 9.80 -4.77
C THR A 36 4.05 8.59 -4.28
N ALA A 37 3.05 8.15 -5.05
CA ALA A 37 2.29 6.98 -4.67
C ALA A 37 3.19 5.75 -4.61
N THR A 38 4.06 5.60 -5.60
CA THR A 38 4.99 4.48 -5.64
C THR A 38 5.91 4.50 -4.42
N ARG A 39 6.39 5.68 -4.04
CA ARG A 39 7.25 5.78 -2.88
C ARG A 39 6.53 5.42 -1.59
N ASP A 40 5.29 5.89 -1.43
CA ASP A 40 4.53 5.58 -0.23
C ASP A 40 4.27 4.09 -0.12
N LEU A 41 3.91 3.46 -1.24
CA LEU A 41 3.66 2.03 -1.24
C LEU A 41 4.95 1.24 -0.97
N ALA A 42 6.05 1.65 -1.58
CA ALA A 42 7.33 0.99 -1.36
C ALA A 42 7.78 1.13 0.09
N ASP A 43 7.56 2.30 0.68
CA ASP A 43 7.92 2.52 2.06
C ASP A 43 7.10 1.62 2.99
N LEU A 44 5.83 1.44 2.70
CA LEU A 44 4.99 0.56 3.49
C LEU A 44 5.42 -0.91 3.34
N VAL A 45 5.88 -1.29 2.16
CA VAL A 45 6.42 -2.64 1.95
C VAL A 45 7.70 -2.82 2.76
N GLU A 46 8.56 -1.80 2.76
CA GLU A 46 9.79 -1.88 3.50
C GLU A 46 9.54 -1.96 4.99
N LYS A 47 8.53 -1.29 5.48
CA LYS A 47 8.17 -1.33 6.89
C LYS A 47 7.39 -2.59 7.25
N ARG A 48 7.17 -3.44 6.26
CA ARG A 48 6.43 -4.69 6.43
C ARG A 48 4.99 -4.49 6.85
N VAL A 49 4.41 -3.39 6.42
CA VAL A 49 2.99 -3.13 6.60
C VAL A 49 2.22 -3.68 5.42
N LEU A 50 2.75 -3.53 4.21
CA LEU A 50 2.13 -4.06 3.01
C LEU A 50 3.04 -5.08 2.33
N ASP A 51 2.42 -5.93 1.53
CA ASP A 51 3.13 -6.93 0.76
C ASP A 51 2.80 -6.71 -0.70
N GLN A 52 3.78 -6.69 -1.57
CA GLN A 52 3.55 -6.49 -2.99
C GLN A 52 3.26 -7.82 -3.66
N LYS A 53 2.18 -7.87 -4.39
CA LYS A 53 1.75 -9.07 -5.09
C LYS A 53 1.59 -8.77 -6.57
N GLY A 54 1.36 -9.77 -7.37
CA GLY A 54 1.18 -9.61 -8.80
C GLY A 54 2.36 -10.12 -9.58
N LYS A 55 2.14 -10.44 -10.86
CA LYS A 55 3.17 -11.01 -11.70
C LYS A 55 3.89 -9.99 -12.53
N SER A 56 3.35 -8.83 -12.72
CA SER A 56 3.98 -7.81 -13.54
C SER A 56 3.63 -6.45 -12.98
N LYS A 57 4.27 -5.42 -13.52
CA LYS A 57 3.98 -4.07 -13.06
C LYS A 57 2.54 -3.68 -13.32
N LYS A 58 1.95 -4.19 -14.38
CA LYS A 58 0.58 -3.82 -14.70
C LYS A 58 -0.42 -4.49 -13.80
N THR A 59 -0.08 -5.64 -13.25
CA THR A 59 -0.99 -6.38 -12.39
C THR A 59 -0.58 -6.32 -10.94
N SER A 60 0.39 -5.46 -10.59
CA SER A 60 0.82 -5.36 -9.22
C SER A 60 -0.24 -4.78 -8.32
N TYR A 61 -0.35 -5.29 -7.15
CA TYR A 61 -1.23 -4.74 -6.13
C TYR A 61 -0.59 -5.02 -4.77
N TYR A 62 -1.09 -4.37 -3.75
CA TYR A 62 -0.50 -4.46 -2.43
C TYR A 62 -1.58 -4.90 -1.44
N THR A 63 -1.21 -5.76 -0.52
CA THR A 63 -2.12 -6.27 0.50
C THR A 63 -1.48 -6.07 1.85
N LEU A 64 -2.24 -6.22 2.91
CA LEU A 64 -1.65 -6.17 4.24
C LEU A 64 -0.78 -7.40 4.44
N VAL A 65 0.34 -7.20 5.09
CA VAL A 65 1.21 -8.32 5.42
C VAL A 65 0.50 -9.19 6.44
N SER A 66 0.52 -10.50 6.21
CA SER A 66 -0.11 -11.42 7.12
C SER A 66 0.86 -11.73 8.23
N HIS A 67 0.46 -11.49 9.45
CA HIS A 67 1.28 -11.82 10.56
C HIS A 67 0.78 -13.08 11.17
N ASN A 68 0.43 -14.03 10.35
CA ASN A 68 -0.08 -15.21 10.82
C ASN A 68 0.99 -16.04 11.31
N GLU A 69 1.31 -16.08 12.49
CA GLU A 69 2.30 -16.84 12.90
C GLU A 69 1.90 -17.97 13.38
N SER A 70 1.77 -18.79 13.08
CA SER A 70 1.38 -20.00 13.61
C SER A 70 2.32 -20.76 14.14
#